data_3c0e435c9b75ffe4058f0e1301cd7ed6
#
_entry.id   3c0e435c9b75ffe4058f0e1301cd7ed6
#
_cell.length_a   1.000
_cell.length_b   1.000
_cell.length_c   1.000
_cell.angle_alpha   90.00
_cell.angle_beta   90.00
_cell.angle_gamma   90.00
#
_symmetry.space_group_name_H-M   'P 1'
#
loop_
_entity.id
_entity.type
_entity.pdbx_description
1 polymer ?
#
loop_
_entity_poly.entity_id
_entity_poly.type
_entity_poly.pdbx_seq_one_letter_code
_entity_poly.pdbx_strand_id
1 'polypeptide(L)'
;AELVRPVRQKAFNWRKSDGNRAAALREAKRLGATILSIVNVVGSSIARESDDVLYTWAGPEIAVATTKAYSTQLAVLDMVGLCFAKILGTVREEEYADAVRELALLPDKVKETLGHCEDIQKYAAQHFHHESVFFIGRNLDYALGLEGSLKLKEISYIHSEAYASGELKHGTISLIEEGTPVIAAATYMPLFDKAMSNVVEVQARGAHVLALTTDSGAERMHSRVERVLTVP
;
A
#
# COMPACT_ATOMS: atom_id res chain seq x y z
N ALA A 1 -2.14 -31.64 15.24
CA ALA A 1 -1.33 -31.97 14.04
C ALA A 1 -2.19 -32.32 12.81
N GLU A 2 -3.51 -32.12 12.85
CA GLU A 2 -4.44 -32.46 11.73
C GLU A 2 -5.05 -31.24 11.01
N LEU A 3 -4.61 -30.03 11.30
CA LEU A 3 -5.26 -28.79 10.81
C LEU A 3 -4.62 -28.18 9.55
N VAL A 4 -3.59 -28.80 8.98
CA VAL A 4 -3.00 -28.35 7.73
C VAL A 4 -3.03 -29.49 6.71
N ARG A 5 -4.20 -29.75 6.14
CA ARG A 5 -4.24 -30.45 4.85
C ARG A 5 -3.72 -29.48 3.80
N PRO A 6 -2.74 -29.87 2.97
CA PRO A 6 -2.32 -29.02 1.88
C PRO A 6 -3.53 -28.83 0.96
N VAL A 7 -4.08 -27.63 0.95
CA VAL A 7 -5.02 -27.20 -0.08
C VAL A 7 -4.26 -27.33 -1.39
N ARG A 8 -4.59 -28.35 -2.21
CA ARG A 8 -4.09 -28.44 -3.58
C ARG A 8 -4.55 -27.18 -4.28
N GLN A 9 -3.62 -26.25 -4.43
CA GLN A 9 -3.83 -24.98 -5.12
C GLN A 9 -4.20 -25.27 -6.58
N LYS A 10 -5.49 -25.44 -6.86
CA LYS A 10 -5.98 -25.12 -8.18
C LYS A 10 -5.95 -23.60 -8.26
N ALA A 11 -4.95 -23.05 -8.95
CA ALA A 11 -4.86 -21.62 -9.18
C ALA A 11 -6.18 -21.12 -9.76
N PHE A 12 -6.97 -20.43 -8.93
CA PHE A 12 -8.22 -19.82 -9.34
C PHE A 12 -7.87 -18.58 -10.17
N ASN A 13 -8.22 -18.58 -11.44
CA ASN A 13 -7.91 -17.47 -12.33
C ASN A 13 -8.88 -16.32 -12.10
N TRP A 14 -8.56 -15.43 -11.18
CA TRP A 14 -9.32 -14.24 -10.77
C TRP A 14 -9.71 -13.32 -11.94
N ARG A 15 -9.02 -13.43 -13.08
CA ARG A 15 -9.28 -12.60 -14.27
C ARG A 15 -10.54 -12.98 -15.04
N LYS A 16 -11.17 -14.11 -14.72
CA LYS A 16 -12.40 -14.59 -15.39
C LYS A 16 -13.68 -14.38 -14.59
N SER A 17 -13.61 -13.95 -13.32
CA SER A 17 -14.79 -13.55 -12.58
C SER A 17 -15.02 -12.07 -12.84
N ASP A 18 -16.15 -11.67 -13.38
CA ASP A 18 -16.58 -10.31 -13.73
C ASP A 18 -16.66 -9.34 -12.54
N GLY A 19 -15.61 -9.22 -11.74
CA GLY A 19 -15.53 -8.33 -10.58
C GLY A 19 -16.51 -8.67 -9.44
N ASN A 20 -17.29 -9.73 -9.55
CA ASN A 20 -18.29 -10.12 -8.57
C ASN A 20 -17.67 -10.95 -7.44
N ARG A 21 -17.25 -10.27 -6.36
CA ARG A 21 -16.68 -10.90 -5.17
C ARG A 21 -17.56 -11.98 -4.56
N ALA A 22 -18.89 -11.80 -4.59
CA ALA A 22 -19.84 -12.78 -4.10
C ALA A 22 -19.85 -14.06 -4.96
N ALA A 23 -19.70 -13.93 -6.28
CA ALA A 23 -19.57 -15.10 -7.15
C ALA A 23 -18.28 -15.89 -6.90
N ALA A 24 -17.16 -15.19 -6.67
CA ALA A 24 -15.89 -15.82 -6.31
C ALA A 24 -16.00 -16.57 -4.97
N LEU A 25 -16.65 -15.97 -3.97
CA LEU A 25 -16.91 -16.59 -2.67
C LEU A 25 -17.72 -17.88 -2.82
N ARG A 26 -18.83 -17.82 -3.56
CA ARG A 26 -19.70 -19.00 -3.79
C ARG A 26 -18.97 -20.11 -4.51
N GLU A 27 -18.15 -19.78 -5.51
CA GLU A 27 -17.36 -20.77 -6.22
C GLU A 27 -16.30 -21.42 -5.31
N ALA A 28 -15.64 -20.63 -4.47
CA ALA A 28 -14.70 -21.16 -3.48
C ALA A 28 -15.40 -22.14 -2.50
N LYS A 29 -16.59 -21.77 -2.00
CA LYS A 29 -17.40 -22.67 -1.18
C LYS A 29 -17.81 -23.94 -1.91
N ARG A 30 -18.24 -23.81 -3.16
CA ARG A 30 -18.58 -24.98 -4.01
C ARG A 30 -17.40 -25.94 -4.16
N LEU A 31 -16.18 -25.42 -4.13
CA LEU A 31 -14.94 -26.21 -4.17
C LEU A 31 -14.49 -26.72 -2.80
N GLY A 32 -15.26 -26.49 -1.74
CA GLY A 32 -14.99 -26.97 -0.38
C GLY A 32 -14.04 -26.09 0.43
N ALA A 33 -13.84 -24.83 0.03
CA ALA A 33 -13.02 -23.89 0.80
C ALA A 33 -13.82 -23.31 1.98
N THR A 34 -13.17 -23.14 3.13
CA THR A 34 -13.67 -22.31 4.23
C THR A 34 -13.38 -20.83 3.92
N ILE A 35 -14.38 -19.99 4.12
CA ILE A 35 -14.31 -18.56 3.76
C ILE A 35 -14.18 -17.72 5.02
N LEU A 36 -13.04 -17.06 5.17
CA LEU A 36 -12.84 -15.95 6.09
C LEU A 36 -12.92 -14.63 5.30
N SER A 37 -13.82 -13.75 5.66
CA SER A 37 -13.98 -12.45 4.99
C SER A 37 -13.62 -11.28 5.90
N ILE A 38 -12.96 -10.29 5.32
CA ILE A 38 -12.69 -8.98 5.94
C ILE A 38 -13.65 -7.98 5.31
N VAL A 39 -14.57 -7.42 6.11
CA VAL A 39 -15.63 -6.52 5.63
C VAL A 39 -15.83 -5.34 6.59
N ASN A 40 -16.32 -4.23 6.07
CA ASN A 40 -16.68 -3.07 6.89
C ASN A 40 -18.17 -3.01 7.23
N VAL A 41 -19.02 -3.53 6.34
CA VAL A 41 -20.48 -3.41 6.48
C VAL A 41 -21.06 -4.66 7.13
N VAL A 42 -21.59 -4.49 8.35
CA VAL A 42 -22.27 -5.56 9.08
C VAL A 42 -23.49 -6.03 8.29
N GLY A 43 -23.66 -7.34 8.18
CA GLY A 43 -24.80 -7.94 7.47
C GLY A 43 -24.78 -7.79 5.95
N SER A 44 -23.63 -7.40 5.36
CA SER A 44 -23.45 -7.41 3.91
C SER A 44 -23.64 -8.82 3.31
N SER A 45 -23.89 -8.92 2.00
CA SER A 45 -24.04 -10.22 1.33
C SER A 45 -22.83 -11.12 1.54
N ILE A 46 -21.62 -10.54 1.48
CA ILE A 46 -20.37 -11.28 1.74
C ILE A 46 -20.35 -11.78 3.19
N ALA A 47 -20.66 -10.91 4.16
CA ALA A 47 -20.66 -11.30 5.58
C ALA A 47 -21.65 -12.46 5.86
N ARG A 48 -22.83 -12.41 5.24
CA ARG A 48 -23.85 -13.47 5.43
C ARG A 48 -23.47 -14.80 4.77
N GLU A 49 -22.69 -14.76 3.71
CA GLU A 49 -22.32 -15.97 2.97
C GLU A 49 -20.95 -16.53 3.41
N SER A 50 -20.20 -15.83 4.24
CA SER A 50 -18.91 -16.30 4.78
C SER A 50 -19.09 -17.26 5.96
N ASP A 51 -18.10 -18.10 6.21
CA ASP A 51 -18.06 -18.99 7.37
C ASP A 51 -17.60 -18.23 8.61
N ASP A 52 -16.59 -17.35 8.44
CA ASP A 52 -16.09 -16.44 9.45
C ASP A 52 -15.95 -15.03 8.92
N VAL A 53 -16.10 -14.03 9.78
CA VAL A 53 -16.06 -12.61 9.40
C VAL A 53 -15.25 -11.80 10.39
N LEU A 54 -14.32 -11.02 9.86
CA LEU A 54 -13.62 -9.95 10.58
C LEU A 54 -14.13 -8.59 10.09
N TYR A 55 -14.58 -7.76 11.02
CA TYR A 55 -15.06 -6.41 10.71
C TYR A 55 -13.96 -5.39 10.91
N THR A 56 -13.77 -4.50 9.92
CA THR A 56 -12.76 -3.44 10.01
C THR A 56 -13.18 -2.28 10.91
N TRP A 57 -14.48 -2.12 11.17
CA TRP A 57 -15.06 -1.04 11.98
C TRP A 57 -14.65 0.37 11.52
N ALA A 58 -14.34 0.53 10.22
CA ALA A 58 -13.95 1.82 9.67
C ALA A 58 -15.08 2.87 9.61
N GLY A 59 -16.31 2.46 9.96
CA GLY A 59 -17.49 3.29 9.83
C GLY A 59 -17.91 3.50 8.37
N PRO A 60 -18.96 4.31 8.10
CA PRO A 60 -19.43 4.54 6.75
C PRO A 60 -18.39 5.26 5.91
N GLU A 61 -18.15 4.75 4.69
CA GLU A 61 -17.32 5.43 3.68
C GLU A 61 -18.20 6.43 2.92
N ILE A 62 -17.83 7.70 2.97
CA ILE A 62 -18.60 8.79 2.35
C ILE A 62 -17.99 9.19 1.01
N ALA A 63 -16.66 9.14 0.92
CA ALA A 63 -15.94 9.48 -0.32
C ALA A 63 -15.92 8.29 -1.28
N VAL A 64 -15.97 8.57 -2.58
CA VAL A 64 -15.83 7.55 -3.63
C VAL A 64 -14.43 6.92 -3.56
N ALA A 65 -13.40 7.71 -3.35
CA ALA A 65 -12.04 7.25 -3.14
C ALA A 65 -11.91 6.61 -1.74
N THR A 66 -11.83 5.32 -1.69
CA THR A 66 -11.72 4.53 -0.47
C THR A 66 -10.35 4.76 0.19
N THR A 67 -10.31 5.50 1.29
CA THR A 67 -9.07 5.79 2.04
C THR A 67 -8.99 4.99 3.35
N LYS A 68 -9.83 5.30 4.32
CA LYS A 68 -9.82 4.65 5.64
C LYS A 68 -10.15 3.16 5.58
N ALA A 69 -11.02 2.72 4.66
CA ALA A 69 -11.33 1.30 4.53
C ALA A 69 -10.12 0.51 4.01
N TYR A 70 -9.28 1.10 3.15
CA TYR A 70 -8.03 0.47 2.70
C TYR A 70 -7.05 0.28 3.87
N SER A 71 -6.74 1.34 4.62
CA SER A 71 -5.80 1.26 5.74
C SER A 71 -6.28 0.34 6.86
N THR A 72 -7.58 0.32 7.17
CA THR A 72 -8.13 -0.61 8.16
C THR A 72 -8.13 -2.06 7.69
N GLN A 73 -8.29 -2.31 6.38
CA GLN A 73 -8.11 -3.66 5.82
C GLN A 73 -6.68 -4.15 5.95
N LEU A 74 -5.69 -3.29 5.69
CA LEU A 74 -4.27 -3.62 5.91
C LEU A 74 -4.02 -3.98 7.37
N ALA A 75 -4.46 -3.15 8.31
CA ALA A 75 -4.29 -3.42 9.74
C ALA A 75 -4.91 -4.77 10.17
N VAL A 76 -6.09 -5.13 9.65
CA VAL A 76 -6.71 -6.44 9.90
C VAL A 76 -5.89 -7.57 9.28
N LEU A 77 -5.36 -7.39 8.07
CA LEU A 77 -4.50 -8.38 7.41
C LEU A 77 -3.20 -8.60 8.19
N ASP A 78 -2.59 -7.55 8.71
CA ASP A 78 -1.39 -7.64 9.57
C ASP A 78 -1.69 -8.41 10.86
N MET A 79 -2.84 -8.12 11.51
CA MET A 79 -3.27 -8.88 12.70
C MET A 79 -3.50 -10.36 12.39
N VAL A 80 -4.12 -10.69 11.25
CA VAL A 80 -4.32 -12.08 10.80
C VAL A 80 -2.96 -12.75 10.52
N GLY A 81 -2.05 -12.06 9.84
CA GLY A 81 -0.71 -12.55 9.56
C GLY A 81 0.07 -12.86 10.84
N LEU A 82 0.04 -11.95 11.81
CA LEU A 82 0.68 -12.14 13.11
C LEU A 82 0.05 -13.30 13.90
N CYS A 83 -1.27 -13.41 13.88
CA CYS A 83 -1.98 -14.51 14.51
C CYS A 83 -1.53 -15.86 13.94
N PHE A 84 -1.47 -15.99 12.62
CA PHE A 84 -0.99 -17.23 11.98
C PHE A 84 0.49 -17.47 12.26
N ALA A 85 1.33 -16.44 12.21
CA ALA A 85 2.75 -16.59 12.52
C ALA A 85 2.98 -17.10 13.95
N LYS A 86 2.21 -16.61 14.92
CA LYS A 86 2.25 -17.09 16.31
C LYS A 86 1.78 -18.54 16.44
N ILE A 87 0.64 -18.89 15.85
CA ILE A 87 0.07 -20.24 15.90
C ILE A 87 1.02 -21.27 15.25
N LEU A 88 1.65 -20.90 14.14
CA LEU A 88 2.57 -21.75 13.40
C LEU A 88 3.99 -21.77 13.98
N GLY A 89 4.28 -20.93 14.98
CA GLY A 89 5.60 -20.82 15.58
C GLY A 89 6.68 -20.30 14.61
N THR A 90 6.30 -19.49 13.63
CA THR A 90 7.22 -18.92 12.62
C THR A 90 7.77 -17.55 13.00
N VAL A 91 7.32 -16.99 14.11
CA VAL A 91 7.78 -15.72 14.68
C VAL A 91 8.26 -15.94 16.10
N ARG A 92 9.34 -15.28 16.52
CA ARG A 92 9.80 -15.29 17.91
C ARG A 92 8.87 -14.48 18.79
N GLU A 93 8.75 -14.82 20.06
CA GLU A 93 7.83 -14.13 21.00
C GLU A 93 8.13 -12.63 21.13
N GLU A 94 9.40 -12.24 21.13
CA GLU A 94 9.82 -10.84 21.17
C GLU A 94 9.40 -10.07 19.91
N GLU A 95 9.65 -10.65 18.73
CA GLU A 95 9.25 -10.05 17.44
C GLU A 95 7.73 -9.92 17.34
N TYR A 96 6.99 -10.91 17.83
CA TYR A 96 5.54 -10.85 17.89
C TYR A 96 5.05 -9.71 18.80
N ALA A 97 5.62 -9.60 20.01
CA ALA A 97 5.27 -8.57 20.97
C ALA A 97 5.58 -7.17 20.43
N ASP A 98 6.72 -7.00 19.74
CA ASP A 98 7.11 -5.75 19.09
C ASP A 98 6.13 -5.37 17.97
N ALA A 99 5.80 -6.30 17.09
CA ALA A 99 4.85 -6.05 16.00
C ALA A 99 3.44 -5.69 16.52
N VAL A 100 2.97 -6.36 17.57
CA VAL A 100 1.68 -6.01 18.21
C VAL A 100 1.73 -4.60 18.81
N ARG A 101 2.85 -4.22 19.44
CA ARG A 101 3.05 -2.86 19.98
C ARG A 101 3.03 -1.82 18.87
N GLU A 102 3.73 -2.06 17.77
CA GLU A 102 3.76 -1.17 16.61
C GLU A 102 2.36 -0.99 15.99
N LEU A 103 1.58 -2.05 15.87
CA LEU A 103 0.18 -1.95 15.42
C LEU A 103 -0.69 -1.13 16.39
N ALA A 104 -0.46 -1.24 17.70
CA ALA A 104 -1.20 -0.45 18.69
C ALA A 104 -0.84 1.05 18.63
N LEU A 105 0.36 1.39 18.19
CA LEU A 105 0.81 2.78 17.99
C LEU A 105 0.38 3.38 16.65
N LEU A 106 -0.16 2.59 15.75
CA LEU A 106 -0.52 3.04 14.41
C LEU A 106 -1.45 4.27 14.36
N PRO A 107 -2.46 4.42 15.25
CA PRO A 107 -3.29 5.63 15.27
C PRO A 107 -2.50 6.90 15.53
N ASP A 108 -1.53 6.85 16.45
CA ASP A 108 -0.68 8.01 16.79
C ASP A 108 0.26 8.34 15.63
N LYS A 109 0.87 7.34 15.01
CA LYS A 109 1.71 7.51 13.81
C LYS A 109 0.94 8.11 12.64
N VAL A 110 -0.29 7.67 12.41
CA VAL A 110 -1.18 8.27 11.39
C VAL A 110 -1.47 9.74 11.72
N LYS A 111 -1.76 10.05 12.97
CA LYS A 111 -2.01 11.43 13.42
C LYS A 111 -0.78 12.32 13.19
N GLU A 112 0.41 11.82 13.49
CA GLU A 112 1.67 12.52 13.24
C GLU A 112 1.88 12.78 11.75
N THR A 113 1.72 11.75 10.92
CA THR A 113 1.83 11.85 9.45
C THR A 113 0.86 12.89 8.87
N LEU A 114 -0.36 12.97 9.39
CA LEU A 114 -1.34 13.98 9.00
C LEU A 114 -0.90 15.42 9.34
N GLY A 115 0.07 15.60 10.24
CA GLY A 115 0.70 16.89 10.52
C GLY A 115 1.43 17.50 9.31
N HIS A 116 1.81 16.69 8.32
CA HIS A 116 2.46 17.15 7.09
C HIS A 116 1.49 17.65 5.99
N CYS A 117 0.19 17.75 6.28
CA CYS A 117 -0.82 18.14 5.28
C CYS A 117 -0.51 19.48 4.58
N GLU A 118 -0.01 20.49 5.32
CA GLU A 118 0.33 21.79 4.74
C GLU A 118 1.47 21.71 3.72
N ASP A 119 2.48 20.90 3.98
CA ASP A 119 3.62 20.73 3.06
C ASP A 119 3.20 19.97 1.81
N ILE A 120 2.31 18.98 1.95
CA ILE A 120 1.71 18.27 0.82
C ILE A 120 0.85 19.23 -0.01
N GLN A 121 0.06 20.11 0.62
CA GLN A 121 -0.74 21.12 -0.08
C GLN A 121 0.13 22.11 -0.87
N LYS A 122 1.25 22.57 -0.28
CA LYS A 122 2.20 23.45 -0.97
C LYS A 122 2.81 22.76 -2.19
N TYR A 123 3.20 21.50 -2.06
CA TYR A 123 3.70 20.72 -3.18
C TYR A 123 2.63 20.55 -4.27
N ALA A 124 1.44 20.13 -3.89
CA ALA A 124 0.33 19.96 -4.82
C ALA A 124 -0.02 21.25 -5.57
N ALA A 125 -0.02 22.41 -4.87
CA ALA A 125 -0.26 23.72 -5.48
C ALA A 125 0.78 24.13 -6.54
N GLN A 126 1.99 23.60 -6.44
CA GLN A 126 3.05 23.84 -7.43
C GLN A 126 2.94 22.92 -8.65
N HIS A 127 2.36 21.72 -8.48
CA HIS A 127 2.39 20.65 -9.47
C HIS A 127 1.03 20.23 -10.03
N PHE A 128 -0.10 20.87 -9.60
CA PHE A 128 -1.45 20.47 -10.02
C PHE A 128 -1.73 20.64 -11.52
N HIS A 129 -0.92 21.41 -12.23
CA HIS A 129 -1.06 21.67 -13.66
C HIS A 129 -0.41 20.59 -14.55
N HIS A 130 0.33 19.65 -13.96
CA HIS A 130 0.92 18.56 -14.72
C HIS A 130 -0.13 17.50 -15.08
N GLU A 131 -0.05 17.01 -16.30
CA GLU A 131 -0.99 16.00 -16.82
C GLU A 131 -0.70 14.60 -16.33
N SER A 132 0.52 14.35 -15.90
CA SER A 132 0.99 13.03 -15.44
C SER A 132 1.84 13.12 -14.18
N VAL A 133 1.64 12.16 -13.27
CA VAL A 133 2.43 11.99 -12.03
C VAL A 133 2.85 10.53 -11.94
N PHE A 134 4.12 10.29 -11.61
CA PHE A 134 4.63 8.94 -11.44
C PHE A 134 4.88 8.62 -9.97
N PHE A 135 4.52 7.40 -9.58
CA PHE A 135 4.86 6.83 -8.28
C PHE A 135 5.93 5.77 -8.47
N ILE A 136 7.00 5.83 -7.69
CA ILE A 136 8.07 4.84 -7.74
C ILE A 136 8.37 4.30 -6.34
N GLY A 137 8.65 3.02 -6.26
CA GLY A 137 8.97 2.36 -5.00
C GLY A 137 9.55 0.96 -5.22
N ARG A 138 10.02 0.35 -4.17
CA ARG A 138 10.50 -1.03 -4.17
C ARG A 138 9.74 -1.86 -3.15
N ASN A 139 9.43 -3.12 -3.51
CA ASN A 139 8.73 -4.06 -2.63
C ASN A 139 7.38 -3.45 -2.14
N LEU A 140 7.18 -3.33 -0.83
CA LEU A 140 5.96 -2.76 -0.23
C LEU A 140 5.72 -1.30 -0.66
N ASP A 141 6.78 -0.51 -0.80
CA ASP A 141 6.69 0.87 -1.28
C ASP A 141 6.11 0.95 -2.69
N TYR A 142 6.40 -0.02 -3.56
CA TYR A 142 5.77 -0.11 -4.87
C TYR A 142 4.28 -0.45 -4.77
N ALA A 143 3.91 -1.40 -3.91
CA ALA A 143 2.51 -1.77 -3.69
C ALA A 143 1.69 -0.57 -3.16
N LEU A 144 2.27 0.21 -2.24
CA LEU A 144 1.69 1.46 -1.75
C LEU A 144 1.57 2.49 -2.88
N GLY A 145 2.58 2.59 -3.74
CA GLY A 145 2.57 3.46 -4.92
C GLY A 145 1.43 3.15 -5.89
N LEU A 146 1.07 1.88 -6.08
CA LEU A 146 -0.10 1.47 -6.88
C LEU A 146 -1.40 2.05 -6.32
N GLU A 147 -1.59 1.97 -5.01
CA GLU A 147 -2.77 2.54 -4.34
C GLU A 147 -2.75 4.07 -4.39
N GLY A 148 -1.60 4.70 -4.14
CA GLY A 148 -1.43 6.16 -4.25
C GLY A 148 -1.78 6.69 -5.64
N SER A 149 -1.29 6.02 -6.68
CA SER A 149 -1.63 6.32 -8.08
C SER A 149 -3.13 6.16 -8.35
N LEU A 150 -3.76 5.10 -7.84
CA LEU A 150 -5.20 4.90 -7.97
C LEU A 150 -5.97 6.04 -7.30
N LYS A 151 -5.63 6.40 -6.06
CA LYS A 151 -6.29 7.50 -5.32
C LYS A 151 -6.13 8.84 -6.04
N LEU A 152 -4.94 9.13 -6.58
CA LEU A 152 -4.73 10.37 -7.32
C LEU A 152 -5.64 10.43 -8.56
N LYS A 153 -5.76 9.36 -9.34
CA LYS A 153 -6.65 9.27 -10.50
C LYS A 153 -8.12 9.47 -10.12
N GLU A 154 -8.56 8.81 -9.06
CA GLU A 154 -9.96 8.86 -8.61
C GLU A 154 -10.39 10.26 -8.14
N ILE A 155 -9.46 11.02 -7.54
CA ILE A 155 -9.76 12.31 -6.89
C ILE A 155 -9.51 13.48 -7.85
N SER A 156 -8.39 13.46 -8.58
CA SER A 156 -7.92 14.62 -9.34
C SER A 156 -8.12 14.51 -10.85
N TYR A 157 -8.39 13.28 -11.35
CA TYR A 157 -8.41 12.95 -12.79
C TYR A 157 -7.06 13.13 -13.49
N ILE A 158 -5.99 13.45 -12.77
CA ILE A 158 -4.62 13.49 -13.29
C ILE A 158 -4.20 12.06 -13.63
N HIS A 159 -3.62 11.86 -14.82
CA HIS A 159 -3.04 10.59 -15.17
C HIS A 159 -1.89 10.25 -14.21
N SER A 160 -1.89 9.04 -13.67
CA SER A 160 -0.78 8.60 -12.83
C SER A 160 -0.51 7.12 -12.99
N GLU A 161 0.76 6.76 -12.88
CA GLU A 161 1.20 5.38 -12.92
C GLU A 161 2.20 5.10 -11.80
N ALA A 162 2.18 3.85 -11.33
CA ALA A 162 3.15 3.39 -10.35
C ALA A 162 4.06 2.34 -10.97
N TYR A 163 5.37 2.48 -10.75
CA TYR A 163 6.38 1.57 -11.27
C TYR A 163 7.25 1.01 -10.14
N ALA A 164 7.55 -0.29 -10.26
CA ALA A 164 8.64 -0.85 -9.48
C ALA A 164 9.94 -0.15 -9.91
N SER A 165 10.59 0.56 -9.00
CA SER A 165 11.73 1.42 -9.33
C SER A 165 12.87 0.68 -10.06
N GLY A 166 13.04 -0.62 -9.77
CA GLY A 166 14.03 -1.45 -10.44
C GLY A 166 13.76 -1.68 -11.92
N GLU A 167 12.50 -1.55 -12.34
CA GLU A 167 12.07 -1.80 -13.72
C GLU A 167 12.07 -0.55 -14.61
N LEU A 168 12.32 0.63 -14.04
CA LEU A 168 12.28 1.90 -14.79
C LEU A 168 13.18 1.88 -16.03
N LYS A 169 14.36 1.29 -15.92
CA LYS A 169 15.35 1.22 -17.01
C LYS A 169 14.93 0.36 -18.20
N HIS A 170 13.91 -0.47 -18.03
CA HIS A 170 13.43 -1.36 -19.08
C HIS A 170 12.44 -0.69 -20.05
N GLY A 171 12.36 0.66 -20.01
CA GLY A 171 11.60 1.44 -20.99
C GLY A 171 10.86 2.62 -20.38
N THR A 172 10.18 2.42 -19.26
CA THR A 172 9.24 3.40 -18.68
C THR A 172 9.91 4.70 -18.20
N ILE A 173 11.20 4.67 -17.91
CA ILE A 173 11.97 5.88 -17.59
C ILE A 173 11.97 6.91 -18.73
N SER A 174 11.71 6.49 -19.97
CA SER A 174 11.59 7.39 -21.12
C SER A 174 10.40 8.36 -21.03
N LEU A 175 9.41 8.05 -20.19
CA LEU A 175 8.24 8.91 -19.94
C LEU A 175 8.56 10.05 -18.96
N ILE A 176 9.73 10.03 -18.33
CA ILE A 176 10.15 11.05 -17.38
C ILE A 176 10.96 12.11 -18.16
N GLU A 177 10.40 13.30 -18.17
CA GLU A 177 10.93 14.48 -18.82
C GLU A 177 11.20 15.58 -17.80
N GLU A 178 11.79 16.69 -18.25
CA GLU A 178 12.03 17.87 -17.41
C GLU A 178 10.74 18.35 -16.75
N GLY A 179 10.77 18.52 -15.43
CA GLY A 179 9.63 18.98 -14.65
C GLY A 179 8.61 17.89 -14.27
N THR A 180 8.74 16.65 -14.74
CA THR A 180 7.79 15.57 -14.42
C THR A 180 7.74 15.32 -12.91
N PRO A 181 6.55 15.41 -12.25
CA PRO A 181 6.42 15.09 -10.84
C PRO A 181 6.56 13.59 -10.58
N VAL A 182 7.46 13.24 -9.66
CA VAL A 182 7.68 11.86 -9.23
C VAL A 182 7.55 11.75 -7.71
N ILE A 183 6.66 10.89 -7.23
CA ILE A 183 6.51 10.55 -5.83
C ILE A 183 7.27 9.26 -5.58
N ALA A 184 8.37 9.36 -4.83
CA ALA A 184 9.27 8.26 -4.55
C ALA A 184 9.13 7.77 -3.12
N ALA A 185 8.59 6.57 -2.92
CA ALA A 185 8.56 5.93 -1.61
C ALA A 185 9.85 5.11 -1.37
N ALA A 186 10.49 5.35 -0.23
CA ALA A 186 11.72 4.68 0.20
C ALA A 186 11.70 4.46 1.73
N THR A 187 10.64 3.82 2.24
CA THR A 187 10.44 3.55 3.67
C THR A 187 11.05 2.22 4.09
N TYR A 188 11.22 1.28 3.16
CA TYR A 188 11.79 -0.03 3.44
C TYR A 188 13.32 0.03 3.45
N MET A 189 13.89 0.25 4.63
CA MET A 189 15.33 0.50 4.83
C MET A 189 16.28 -0.55 4.23
N PRO A 190 15.97 -1.86 4.19
CA PRO A 190 16.82 -2.85 3.52
C PRO A 190 17.03 -2.61 2.01
N LEU A 191 16.13 -1.89 1.36
CA LEU A 191 16.23 -1.54 -0.05
C LEU A 191 16.46 -0.04 -0.30
N PHE A 192 16.70 0.73 0.75
CA PHE A 192 16.85 2.19 0.70
C PHE A 192 17.89 2.65 -0.33
N ASP A 193 19.10 2.10 -0.31
CA ASP A 193 20.17 2.52 -1.23
C ASP A 193 19.82 2.25 -2.69
N LYS A 194 19.11 1.15 -2.94
CA LYS A 194 18.61 0.83 -4.29
C LYS A 194 17.47 1.78 -4.72
N ALA A 195 16.57 2.15 -3.78
CA ALA A 195 15.55 3.15 -4.05
C ALA A 195 16.19 4.53 -4.33
N MET A 196 17.18 4.93 -3.55
CA MET A 196 17.93 6.17 -3.76
C MET A 196 18.64 6.22 -5.11
N SER A 197 19.22 5.10 -5.56
CA SER A 197 19.80 5.03 -6.91
C SER A 197 18.76 5.34 -7.99
N ASN A 198 17.54 4.82 -7.86
CA ASN A 198 16.46 5.11 -8.81
C ASN A 198 15.93 6.56 -8.69
N VAL A 199 15.93 7.15 -7.51
CA VAL A 199 15.62 8.58 -7.33
C VAL A 199 16.62 9.44 -8.12
N VAL A 200 17.92 9.18 -7.99
CA VAL A 200 18.96 9.89 -8.75
C VAL A 200 18.77 9.72 -10.26
N GLU A 201 18.36 8.54 -10.72
CA GLU A 201 18.11 8.26 -12.14
C GLU A 201 16.98 9.11 -12.71
N VAL A 202 15.85 9.24 -11.98
CA VAL A 202 14.74 10.08 -12.46
C VAL A 202 15.07 11.57 -12.36
N GLN A 203 15.81 12.00 -11.34
CA GLN A 203 16.30 13.38 -11.23
C GLN A 203 17.26 13.75 -12.35
N ALA A 204 18.13 12.83 -12.79
CA ALA A 204 19.02 13.03 -13.90
C ALA A 204 18.27 13.27 -15.24
N ARG A 205 16.99 12.97 -15.30
CA ARG A 205 16.09 13.26 -16.42
C ARG A 205 15.22 14.51 -16.21
N GLY A 206 15.47 15.25 -15.13
CA GLY A 206 14.77 16.48 -14.83
C GLY A 206 13.49 16.30 -13.99
N ALA A 207 13.25 15.13 -13.39
CA ALA A 207 12.08 14.93 -12.55
C ALA A 207 12.09 15.80 -11.29
N HIS A 208 10.94 16.37 -10.94
CA HIS A 208 10.68 16.95 -9.63
C HIS A 208 10.27 15.86 -8.63
N VAL A 209 11.17 15.52 -7.72
CA VAL A 209 10.96 14.39 -6.81
C VAL A 209 10.46 14.86 -5.44
N LEU A 210 9.29 14.33 -5.03
CA LEU A 210 8.84 14.29 -3.65
C LEU A 210 9.16 12.92 -3.07
N ALA A 211 10.07 12.85 -2.12
CA ALA A 211 10.41 11.60 -1.45
C ALA A 211 9.58 11.39 -0.18
N LEU A 212 9.13 10.16 0.04
CA LEU A 212 8.48 9.69 1.26
C LEU A 212 9.39 8.65 1.90
N THR A 213 9.82 8.88 3.14
CA THR A 213 10.76 7.98 3.81
C THR A 213 10.60 8.06 5.33
N THR A 214 11.38 7.28 6.09
CA THR A 214 11.49 7.38 7.55
C THR A 214 12.44 8.52 7.95
N ASP A 215 12.44 8.93 9.22
CA ASP A 215 13.36 9.97 9.71
C ASP A 215 14.82 9.62 9.42
N SER A 216 15.22 8.37 9.67
CA SER A 216 16.58 7.89 9.36
C SER A 216 16.90 7.90 7.86
N GLY A 217 15.90 7.70 7.02
CA GLY A 217 16.01 7.84 5.58
C GLY A 217 16.17 9.30 5.16
N ALA A 218 15.42 10.21 5.78
CA ALA A 218 15.47 11.63 5.48
C ALA A 218 16.87 12.24 5.72
N GLU A 219 17.52 11.89 6.83
CA GLU A 219 18.90 12.32 7.10
C GLU A 219 19.86 11.97 5.96
N ARG A 220 19.65 10.81 5.32
CA ARG A 220 20.46 10.34 4.19
C ARG A 220 20.05 10.95 2.86
N MET A 221 18.83 11.50 2.75
CA MET A 221 18.29 12.11 1.53
C MET A 221 18.53 13.60 1.40
N HIS A 222 18.60 14.37 2.51
CA HIS A 222 18.57 15.83 2.55
C HIS A 222 19.54 16.56 1.59
N SER A 223 20.62 15.93 1.21
CA SER A 223 21.56 16.51 0.23
C SER A 223 21.25 16.19 -1.23
N ARG A 224 20.25 15.35 -1.50
CA ARG A 224 19.99 14.77 -2.82
C ARG A 224 18.57 14.97 -3.34
N VAL A 225 17.62 15.25 -2.48
CA VAL A 225 16.22 15.40 -2.85
C VAL A 225 15.71 16.73 -2.30
N GLU A 226 15.05 17.50 -3.14
CA GLU A 226 14.56 18.84 -2.80
C GLU A 226 13.46 18.82 -1.73
N ARG A 227 12.58 17.86 -1.81
CA ARG A 227 11.45 17.71 -0.88
C ARG A 227 11.36 16.30 -0.33
N VAL A 228 11.42 16.21 0.99
CA VAL A 228 11.31 14.95 1.72
C VAL A 228 10.20 15.08 2.76
N LEU A 229 9.30 14.12 2.76
CA LEU A 229 8.29 13.92 3.81
C LEU A 229 8.68 12.69 4.61
N THR A 230 8.60 12.81 5.94
CA THR A 230 8.90 11.69 6.82
C THR A 230 7.62 11.02 7.33
N VAL A 231 7.73 9.73 7.58
CA VAL A 231 6.75 8.91 8.30
C VAL A 231 7.45 8.25 9.49
N PRO A 232 6.77 8.16 10.65
CA PRO A 232 7.36 7.62 11.88
C PRO A 232 7.58 6.11 11.83
#